data_77ed32415d2f876c2f6260d87016ab1e
#
_entry.id   77ed32415d2f876c2f6260d87016ab1e
#
_cell.length_a   1.000
_cell.length_b   1.000
_cell.length_c   1.000
_cell.angle_alpha   90.00
_cell.angle_beta   90.00
_cell.angle_gamma   90.00
#
_symmetry.space_group_name_H-M   'P 1'
#
loop_
_entity.id
_entity.type
_entity.pdbx_description
1 polymer ?
#
loop_
_entity_poly.entity_id
_entity_poly.type
_entity_poly.pdbx_seq_one_letter_code
_entity_poly.pdbx_strand_id
1 'polypeptide(L)'
;MPKVTLPAHQTGDFLVDYEEKVFEDVKAEPGQKALVTFHTVAFEGSIGFVNMLQATRLQRKGFATSILLHGPGVMLGVQRGFPTLGAEAFPGHQNYANQLTKFMSEGGKVYACRFALQALYGHGEPSLLEGIRPINPLDVLDLKLLHVRDNAVIIDTWTM
;
A
#
# COMPACT_ATOMS: atom_id res chain seq x y z
N MET A 1 16.90 29.56 12.09
CA MET A 1 17.05 28.63 10.98
C MET A 1 17.41 29.40 9.72
N PRO A 2 18.46 29.03 8.97
CA PRO A 2 18.71 29.66 7.70
C PRO A 2 17.54 29.38 6.74
N LYS A 3 17.03 30.42 6.11
CA LYS A 3 16.04 30.26 5.04
C LYS A 3 16.72 29.59 3.86
N VAL A 4 16.27 28.40 3.49
CA VAL A 4 16.67 27.76 2.24
C VAL A 4 15.96 28.50 1.11
N THR A 5 16.70 29.14 0.24
CA THR A 5 16.17 29.72 -0.99
C THR A 5 16.09 28.61 -2.02
N LEU A 6 14.89 28.23 -2.41
CA LEU A 6 14.71 27.26 -3.50
C LEU A 6 15.13 27.91 -4.83
N PRO A 7 15.78 27.16 -5.73
CA PRO A 7 16.09 27.64 -7.07
C PRO A 7 14.79 27.97 -7.82
N ALA A 8 14.87 28.84 -8.81
CA ALA A 8 13.74 29.12 -9.68
C ALA A 8 13.35 27.84 -10.46
N HIS A 9 12.08 27.63 -10.63
CA HIS A 9 11.57 26.53 -11.43
C HIS A 9 12.06 26.61 -12.88
N GLN A 10 12.38 25.44 -13.43
CA GLN A 10 12.79 25.27 -14.82
C GLN A 10 11.83 24.28 -15.49
N THR A 11 11.74 24.34 -16.81
CA THR A 11 10.98 23.36 -17.59
C THR A 11 11.51 21.96 -17.30
N GLY A 12 10.62 21.03 -16.97
CA GLY A 12 10.95 19.68 -16.52
C GLY A 12 11.02 19.51 -14.99
N ASP A 13 10.91 20.60 -14.23
CA ASP A 13 10.81 20.53 -12.80
C ASP A 13 9.49 19.87 -12.38
N PHE A 14 9.57 18.91 -11.49
CA PHE A 14 8.44 18.11 -11.05
C PHE A 14 7.20 18.94 -10.66
N LEU A 15 7.37 20.06 -9.99
CA LEU A 15 6.25 20.88 -9.53
C LEU A 15 5.63 21.73 -10.65
N VAL A 16 6.41 22.07 -11.68
CA VAL A 16 5.93 22.91 -12.80
C VAL A 16 5.18 22.06 -13.81
N ASP A 17 5.69 20.87 -14.11
CA ASP A 17 5.11 19.99 -15.14
C ASP A 17 4.01 19.07 -14.57
N TYR A 18 3.72 19.18 -13.29
CA TYR A 18 2.78 18.30 -12.61
C TYR A 18 1.34 18.38 -13.14
N GLU A 19 0.95 19.50 -13.71
CA GLU A 19 -0.40 19.71 -14.22
C GLU A 19 -0.60 19.15 -15.64
N GLU A 20 0.48 18.91 -16.36
CA GLU A 20 0.40 18.40 -17.74
C GLU A 20 0.26 16.87 -17.73
N LYS A 21 -0.95 16.40 -18.03
CA LYS A 21 -1.24 14.98 -18.15
C LYS A 21 -1.10 14.55 -19.62
N VAL A 22 -0.09 13.74 -19.90
CA VAL A 22 0.26 13.28 -21.25
C VAL A 22 -0.61 12.09 -21.72
N PHE A 23 -0.98 11.19 -20.78
CA PHE A 23 -1.76 10.01 -21.11
C PHE A 23 -3.25 10.21 -20.81
N GLU A 24 -4.10 9.55 -21.57
CA GLU A 24 -5.54 9.52 -21.31
C GLU A 24 -5.88 8.99 -19.91
N ASP A 25 -7.03 9.38 -19.40
CA ASP A 25 -7.48 8.91 -18.08
C ASP A 25 -8.22 7.57 -18.20
N VAL A 26 -7.45 6.49 -18.16
CA VAL A 26 -8.00 5.13 -18.20
C VAL A 26 -8.85 4.88 -16.96
N LYS A 27 -10.07 4.39 -17.15
CA LYS A 27 -11.00 3.91 -16.12
C LYS A 27 -11.14 2.41 -16.20
N ALA A 28 -11.56 1.79 -15.10
CA ALA A 28 -11.83 0.37 -15.08
C ALA A 28 -13.08 0.03 -15.89
N GLU A 29 -13.04 -1.12 -16.55
CA GLU A 29 -14.24 -1.76 -17.07
C GLU A 29 -15.11 -2.31 -15.94
N PRO A 30 -16.43 -2.49 -16.12
CA PRO A 30 -17.29 -3.05 -15.10
C PRO A 30 -16.77 -4.38 -14.56
N GLY A 31 -16.59 -4.47 -13.24
CA GLY A 31 -16.08 -5.66 -12.56
C GLY A 31 -14.58 -5.92 -12.64
N GLN A 32 -13.82 -5.04 -13.29
CA GLN A 32 -12.38 -5.18 -13.37
C GLN A 32 -11.72 -5.02 -11.99
N LYS A 33 -10.78 -5.93 -11.70
CA LYS A 33 -10.13 -6.02 -10.40
C LYS A 33 -8.70 -5.50 -10.46
N ALA A 34 -8.17 -5.15 -9.29
CA ALA A 34 -6.76 -4.86 -9.11
C ALA A 34 -6.25 -5.47 -7.79
N LEU A 35 -5.00 -5.89 -7.79
CA LEU A 35 -4.29 -6.38 -6.61
C LEU A 35 -2.97 -5.63 -6.49
N VAL A 36 -2.75 -5.04 -5.32
CA VAL A 36 -1.46 -4.43 -4.96
C VAL A 36 -0.87 -5.21 -3.81
N THR A 37 0.34 -5.74 -3.98
CA THR A 37 1.00 -6.53 -2.94
C THR A 37 2.13 -5.75 -2.31
N PHE A 38 2.28 -5.90 -1.00
CA PHE A 38 3.33 -5.26 -0.22
C PHE A 38 4.19 -6.30 0.46
N HIS A 39 5.47 -6.33 0.09
CA HIS A 39 6.51 -7.14 0.73
C HIS A 39 7.49 -6.28 1.51
N THR A 40 7.27 -4.98 1.53
CA THR A 40 8.17 -3.99 2.11
C THR A 40 7.72 -3.55 3.49
N VAL A 41 8.65 -3.01 4.24
CA VAL A 41 8.41 -2.36 5.54
C VAL A 41 8.37 -0.84 5.38
N ALA A 42 7.82 -0.18 6.39
CA ALA A 42 7.70 1.27 6.39
C ALA A 42 9.04 2.03 6.25
N PHE A 43 10.16 1.40 6.59
CA PHE A 43 11.49 2.02 6.51
C PHE A 43 11.96 2.37 5.11
N GLU A 44 11.53 1.62 4.13
CA GLU A 44 11.88 1.91 2.75
C GLU A 44 11.28 3.20 2.22
N GLY A 45 10.30 3.72 2.91
CA GLY A 45 9.72 5.02 2.67
C GLY A 45 9.01 5.15 1.33
N SER A 46 9.77 5.32 0.27
CA SER A 46 9.21 5.78 -1.02
C SER A 46 8.39 4.74 -1.78
N ILE A 47 8.87 3.49 -1.88
CA ILE A 47 8.20 2.44 -2.69
C ILE A 47 6.84 2.08 -2.12
N GLY A 48 6.77 1.86 -0.82
CA GLY A 48 5.52 1.57 -0.14
C GLY A 48 4.49 2.70 -0.30
N PHE A 49 4.91 3.96 -0.16
CA PHE A 49 4.02 5.10 -0.37
C PHE A 49 3.52 5.20 -1.81
N VAL A 50 4.40 5.04 -2.78
CA VAL A 50 4.00 5.08 -4.20
C VAL A 50 2.96 4.00 -4.47
N ASN A 51 3.14 2.79 -3.96
CA ASN A 51 2.20 1.70 -4.18
C ASN A 51 0.89 1.88 -3.40
N MET A 52 0.93 2.49 -2.22
CA MET A 52 -0.29 2.87 -1.50
C MET A 52 -1.09 3.91 -2.28
N LEU A 53 -0.42 4.90 -2.88
CA LEU A 53 -1.05 5.86 -3.78
C LEU A 53 -1.62 5.17 -5.03
N GLN A 54 -0.90 4.22 -5.62
CA GLN A 54 -1.40 3.46 -6.77
C GLN A 54 -2.65 2.64 -6.42
N ALA A 55 -2.67 1.97 -5.27
CA ALA A 55 -3.85 1.24 -4.79
C ALA A 55 -5.07 2.16 -4.67
N THR A 56 -4.88 3.31 -4.04
CA THR A 56 -5.95 4.31 -3.87
C THR A 56 -6.43 4.86 -5.22
N ARG A 57 -5.50 5.13 -6.13
CA ARG A 57 -5.83 5.62 -7.47
C ARG A 57 -6.57 4.59 -8.31
N LEU A 58 -6.13 3.31 -8.28
CA LEU A 58 -6.84 2.21 -8.94
C LEU A 58 -8.28 2.13 -8.47
N GLN A 59 -8.51 2.17 -7.15
CA GLN A 59 -9.86 2.15 -6.61
C GLN A 59 -10.71 3.33 -7.09
N ARG A 60 -10.16 4.53 -7.08
CA ARG A 60 -10.84 5.75 -7.56
C ARG A 60 -11.07 5.76 -9.07
N LYS A 61 -10.32 4.96 -9.81
CA LYS A 61 -10.54 4.70 -11.25
C LYS A 61 -11.60 3.62 -11.51
N GLY A 62 -12.20 3.05 -10.47
CA GLY A 62 -13.28 2.08 -10.58
C GLY A 62 -12.87 0.62 -10.49
N PHE A 63 -11.57 0.31 -10.31
CA PHE A 63 -11.14 -1.07 -10.09
C PHE A 63 -11.58 -1.57 -8.71
N ALA A 64 -12.09 -2.80 -8.64
CA ALA A 64 -12.30 -3.49 -7.37
C ALA A 64 -10.93 -3.87 -6.78
N THR A 65 -10.36 -2.96 -6.00
CA THR A 65 -8.95 -3.04 -5.59
C THR A 65 -8.80 -3.77 -4.25
N SER A 66 -7.84 -4.69 -4.23
CA SER A 66 -7.39 -5.40 -3.02
C SER A 66 -5.93 -5.09 -2.74
N ILE A 67 -5.57 -5.02 -1.47
CA ILE A 67 -4.19 -4.97 -0.98
C ILE A 67 -3.87 -6.28 -0.28
N LEU A 68 -2.69 -6.83 -0.54
CA LEU A 68 -2.16 -8.00 0.15
C LEU A 68 -0.86 -7.61 0.86
N LEU A 69 -0.88 -7.71 2.18
CA LEU A 69 0.29 -7.53 3.04
C LEU A 69 0.87 -8.89 3.36
N HIS A 70 2.11 -9.15 2.97
CA HIS A 70 2.79 -10.40 3.30
C HIS A 70 4.31 -10.22 3.47
N GLY A 71 4.98 -11.23 4.05
CA GLY A 71 6.34 -11.04 4.49
C GLY A 71 6.48 -9.81 5.40
N PRO A 72 7.51 -9.00 5.24
CA PRO A 72 7.67 -7.76 6.01
C PRO A 72 6.52 -6.77 5.88
N GLY A 73 5.79 -6.81 4.77
CA GLY A 73 4.66 -5.92 4.49
C GLY A 73 3.51 -6.03 5.49
N VAL A 74 3.38 -7.14 6.23
CA VAL A 74 2.35 -7.29 7.28
C VAL A 74 2.47 -6.22 8.37
N MET A 75 3.68 -5.71 8.60
CA MET A 75 3.93 -4.68 9.60
C MET A 75 3.30 -3.33 9.26
N LEU A 76 3.00 -3.07 7.99
CA LEU A 76 2.25 -1.88 7.57
C LEU A 76 0.80 -1.89 8.10
N GLY A 77 0.25 -3.08 8.35
CA GLY A 77 -1.11 -3.27 8.85
C GLY A 77 -1.21 -3.37 10.38
N VAL A 78 -0.11 -3.32 11.12
CA VAL A 78 -0.11 -3.40 12.59
C VAL A 78 -0.38 -2.03 13.19
N GLN A 79 -1.30 -1.95 14.14
CA GLN A 79 -1.74 -0.68 14.76
C GLN A 79 -0.60 0.14 15.37
N ARG A 80 0.37 -0.53 15.99
CA ARG A 80 1.50 0.12 16.65
C ARG A 80 2.78 0.16 15.83
N GLY A 81 2.77 -0.44 14.64
CA GLY A 81 3.96 -0.57 13.81
C GLY A 81 5.10 -1.35 14.46
N PHE A 82 6.31 -0.90 14.26
CA PHE A 82 7.47 -1.44 14.95
C PHE A 82 7.48 -0.94 16.40
N PRO A 83 7.31 -1.83 17.41
CA PRO A 83 7.10 -1.41 18.79
C PRO A 83 8.29 -0.64 19.38
N THR A 84 9.49 -0.88 18.84
CA THR A 84 10.73 -0.28 19.33
C THR A 84 11.00 1.11 18.77
N LEU A 85 10.33 1.51 17.73
CA LEU A 85 10.61 2.78 17.05
C LEU A 85 9.54 3.84 17.30
N GLY A 86 8.31 3.42 17.54
CA GLY A 86 7.20 4.35 17.77
C GLY A 86 6.96 5.35 16.65
N ALA A 87 5.93 6.15 16.81
CA ALA A 87 5.58 7.20 15.85
C ALA A 87 6.61 8.35 15.79
N GLU A 88 7.28 8.61 16.90
CA GLU A 88 8.29 9.67 17.00
C GLU A 88 9.57 9.32 16.24
N ALA A 89 9.98 8.04 16.30
CA ALA A 89 11.16 7.57 15.60
C ALA A 89 10.87 7.28 14.11
N PHE A 90 9.61 6.97 13.77
CA PHE A 90 9.21 6.66 12.41
C PHE A 90 7.79 7.14 12.09
N PRO A 91 7.61 8.44 11.89
CA PRO A 91 6.28 9.03 11.64
C PRO A 91 5.60 8.49 10.37
N GLY A 92 6.36 7.95 9.43
CA GLY A 92 5.84 7.34 8.21
C GLY A 92 4.88 6.18 8.47
N HIS A 93 5.04 5.45 9.58
CA HIS A 93 4.14 4.36 9.93
C HIS A 93 2.69 4.81 10.12
N GLN A 94 2.47 5.92 10.81
CA GLN A 94 1.11 6.47 10.97
C GLN A 94 0.48 6.87 9.64
N ASN A 95 1.28 7.36 8.71
CA ASN A 95 0.80 7.68 7.38
C ASN A 95 0.31 6.44 6.64
N TYR A 96 1.01 5.30 6.75
CA TYR A 96 0.53 4.03 6.18
C TYR A 96 -0.78 3.58 6.83
N ALA A 97 -0.86 3.59 8.15
CA ALA A 97 -2.06 3.21 8.88
C ALA A 97 -3.25 4.08 8.46
N ASN A 98 -3.07 5.39 8.37
CA ASN A 98 -4.10 6.32 7.94
C ASN A 98 -4.52 6.07 6.48
N GLN A 99 -3.57 5.81 5.59
CA GLN A 99 -3.85 5.51 4.18
C GLN A 99 -4.58 4.17 4.02
N LEU A 100 -4.19 3.14 4.75
CA LEU A 100 -4.89 1.85 4.74
C LEU A 100 -6.32 1.99 5.26
N THR A 101 -6.51 2.70 6.37
CA THR A 101 -7.84 2.97 6.93
C THR A 101 -8.71 3.73 5.93
N LYS A 102 -8.17 4.76 5.30
CA LYS A 102 -8.87 5.52 4.26
C LYS A 102 -9.22 4.65 3.06
N PHE A 103 -8.27 3.85 2.58
CA PHE A 103 -8.49 2.92 1.47
C PHE A 103 -9.65 1.95 1.76
N MET A 104 -9.69 1.37 2.97
CA MET A 104 -10.78 0.49 3.39
C MET A 104 -12.11 1.23 3.52
N SER A 105 -12.10 2.44 4.04
CA SER A 105 -13.32 3.26 4.16
C SER A 105 -13.91 3.64 2.80
N GLU A 106 -13.10 3.72 1.77
CA GLU A 106 -13.51 3.93 0.38
C GLU A 106 -13.90 2.60 -0.33
N GLY A 107 -13.99 1.48 0.40
CA GLY A 107 -14.44 0.18 -0.12
C GLY A 107 -13.34 -0.79 -0.56
N GLY A 108 -12.06 -0.42 -0.40
CA GLY A 108 -10.93 -1.31 -0.67
C GLY A 108 -10.84 -2.46 0.32
N LYS A 109 -10.26 -3.57 -0.11
CA LYS A 109 -10.07 -4.76 0.72
C LYS A 109 -8.60 -4.91 1.07
N VAL A 110 -8.30 -5.19 2.32
CA VAL A 110 -6.93 -5.42 2.78
C VAL A 110 -6.83 -6.79 3.44
N TYR A 111 -5.87 -7.57 2.99
CA TYR A 111 -5.55 -8.90 3.50
C TYR A 111 -4.16 -8.92 4.08
N ALA A 112 -3.95 -9.67 5.16
CA ALA A 112 -2.64 -9.84 5.79
C ALA A 112 -2.32 -11.34 5.96
N CYS A 113 -1.11 -11.74 5.60
CA CYS A 113 -0.64 -13.10 5.79
C CYS A 113 -0.50 -13.41 7.28
N ARG A 114 -1.34 -14.31 7.79
CA ARG A 114 -1.34 -14.74 9.19
C ARG A 114 0.00 -15.34 9.62
N PHE A 115 0.60 -16.16 8.78
CA PHE A 115 1.89 -16.78 9.08
C PHE A 115 2.99 -15.73 9.26
N ALA A 116 3.09 -14.77 8.33
CA ALA A 116 4.10 -13.71 8.44
C ALA A 116 3.89 -12.88 9.71
N LEU A 117 2.64 -12.53 10.01
CA LEU A 117 2.29 -11.77 11.20
C LEU A 117 2.73 -12.46 12.49
N GLN A 118 2.43 -13.75 12.62
CA GLN A 118 2.66 -14.51 13.85
C GLN A 118 4.09 -15.09 13.92
N ALA A 119 4.52 -15.80 12.87
CA ALA A 119 5.76 -16.54 12.91
C ALA A 119 7.01 -15.68 12.72
N LEU A 120 6.91 -14.61 11.91
CA LEU A 120 8.06 -13.73 11.66
C LEU A 120 8.14 -12.58 12.68
N TYR A 121 6.99 -12.05 13.09
CA TYR A 121 6.95 -10.83 13.89
C TYR A 121 6.30 -10.98 15.26
N GLY A 122 5.77 -12.18 15.61
CA GLY A 122 5.21 -12.45 16.94
C GLY A 122 3.94 -11.66 17.26
N HIS A 123 3.24 -11.14 16.25
CA HIS A 123 1.99 -10.40 16.42
C HIS A 123 0.77 -11.31 16.27
N GLY A 124 -0.22 -11.13 17.14
CA GLY A 124 -1.53 -11.75 16.99
C GLY A 124 -2.45 -10.95 16.07
N GLU A 125 -3.51 -11.57 15.60
CA GLU A 125 -4.52 -10.91 14.75
C GLU A 125 -5.12 -9.63 15.38
N PRO A 126 -5.32 -9.55 16.71
CA PRO A 126 -5.83 -8.32 17.32
C PRO A 126 -4.90 -7.10 17.20
N SER A 127 -3.65 -7.30 16.79
CA SER A 127 -2.73 -6.18 16.56
C SER A 127 -2.91 -5.52 15.18
N LEU A 128 -3.67 -6.12 14.28
CA LEU A 128 -3.98 -5.53 12.98
C LEU A 128 -4.94 -4.33 13.11
N LEU A 129 -4.81 -3.40 12.18
CA LEU A 129 -5.80 -2.34 12.00
C LEU A 129 -7.18 -2.95 11.73
N GLU A 130 -8.20 -2.33 12.29
CA GLU A 130 -9.59 -2.74 12.07
C GLU A 130 -9.92 -2.74 10.57
N GLY A 131 -10.59 -3.82 10.13
CA GLY A 131 -10.96 -4.02 8.72
C GLY A 131 -9.94 -4.83 7.91
N ILE A 132 -8.71 -5.01 8.38
CA ILE A 132 -7.75 -5.91 7.73
C ILE A 132 -8.13 -7.36 8.02
N ARG A 133 -8.27 -8.15 6.96
CA ARG A 133 -8.60 -9.57 7.08
C ARG A 133 -7.34 -10.44 7.09
N PRO A 134 -7.05 -11.13 8.19
CA PRO A 134 -5.96 -12.12 8.20
C PRO A 134 -6.34 -13.34 7.35
N ILE A 135 -5.41 -13.81 6.54
CA ILE A 135 -5.60 -14.98 5.67
C ILE A 135 -4.51 -16.03 5.91
N ASN A 136 -4.84 -17.27 5.60
CA ASN A 136 -3.93 -18.39 5.64
C ASN A 136 -2.79 -18.19 4.62
N PRO A 137 -1.55 -18.61 4.91
CA PRO A 137 -0.46 -18.54 3.93
C PRO A 137 -0.75 -19.25 2.60
N LEU A 138 -1.56 -20.29 2.59
CA LEU A 138 -2.01 -20.93 1.35
C LEU A 138 -2.91 -20.01 0.52
N ASP A 139 -3.78 -19.24 1.17
CA ASP A 139 -4.64 -18.26 0.50
C ASP A 139 -3.86 -17.09 -0.11
N VAL A 140 -2.65 -16.80 0.35
CA VAL A 140 -1.79 -15.75 -0.21
C VAL A 140 -1.50 -16.02 -1.69
N LEU A 141 -1.15 -17.25 -2.03
CA LEU A 141 -0.92 -17.64 -3.42
C LEU A 141 -2.24 -17.68 -4.20
N ASP A 142 -3.27 -18.29 -3.63
CA ASP A 142 -4.57 -18.43 -4.29
C ASP A 142 -5.21 -17.06 -4.58
N LEU A 143 -5.07 -16.11 -3.69
CA LEU A 143 -5.53 -14.73 -3.92
C LEU A 143 -4.87 -14.12 -5.17
N LYS A 144 -3.56 -14.32 -5.33
CA LYS A 144 -2.84 -13.85 -6.52
C LYS A 144 -3.32 -14.57 -7.78
N LEU A 145 -3.42 -15.91 -7.73
CA LEU A 145 -3.86 -16.73 -8.86
C LEU A 145 -5.28 -16.39 -9.30
N LEU A 146 -6.19 -16.15 -8.36
CA LEU A 146 -7.55 -15.71 -8.64
C LEU A 146 -7.56 -14.36 -9.38
N HIS A 147 -6.73 -13.42 -8.96
CA HIS A 147 -6.61 -12.13 -9.63
C HIS A 147 -6.02 -12.26 -11.03
N VAL A 148 -5.00 -13.10 -11.22
CA VAL A 148 -4.43 -13.39 -12.56
C VAL A 148 -5.49 -14.01 -13.47
N ARG A 149 -6.22 -15.01 -12.97
CA ARG A 149 -7.32 -15.65 -13.73
C ARG A 149 -8.39 -14.66 -14.16
N ASP A 150 -8.68 -13.69 -13.33
CA ASP A 150 -9.71 -12.67 -13.57
C ASP A 150 -9.16 -11.46 -14.36
N ASN A 151 -7.99 -11.58 -14.97
CA ASN A 151 -7.30 -10.50 -15.72
C ASN A 151 -7.18 -9.19 -14.92
N ALA A 152 -6.93 -9.29 -13.63
CA ALA A 152 -6.77 -8.12 -12.78
C ALA A 152 -5.45 -7.39 -13.06
N VAL A 153 -5.44 -6.09 -12.81
CA VAL A 153 -4.19 -5.32 -12.74
C VAL A 153 -3.44 -5.75 -11.49
N ILE A 154 -2.17 -6.14 -11.63
CA ILE A 154 -1.34 -6.57 -10.50
C ILE A 154 -0.13 -5.66 -10.39
N ILE A 155 0.07 -5.10 -9.19
CA ILE A 155 1.25 -4.33 -8.84
C ILE A 155 1.90 -5.00 -7.64
N ASP A 156 3.11 -5.53 -7.83
CA ASP A 156 3.93 -6.13 -6.78
C ASP A 156 5.02 -5.16 -6.32
N THR A 157 5.26 -5.10 -5.00
CA THR A 157 6.42 -4.43 -4.42
C THR A 157 7.42 -5.46 -3.93
N TRP A 158 8.61 -5.41 -4.45
CA TRP A 158 9.73 -6.21 -3.97
C TRP A 158 10.82 -5.30 -3.44
N THR A 159 11.40 -5.70 -2.30
CA THR A 159 12.66 -5.16 -1.83
C THR A 159 13.76 -6.17 -2.06
N MET A 160 14.87 -5.74 -2.58
CA MET A 160 16.07 -6.55 -2.66
C MET A 160 16.98 -6.28 -1.46
#